data_d2ff353ee97c45848bd7b2f14edce5e6
#
_entry.id   d2ff353ee97c45848bd7b2f14edce5e6
#
_cell.length_a   1.000
_cell.length_b   1.000
_cell.length_c   1.000
_cell.angle_alpha   90.00
_cell.angle_beta   90.00
_cell.angle_gamma   90.00
#
_symmetry.space_group_name_H-M   'P 1'
#
loop_
_entity.id
_entity.type
_entity.pdbx_description
1 polymer ?
#
loop_
_entity_poly.entity_id
_entity_poly.type
_entity_poly.pdbx_seq_one_letter_code
_entity_poly.pdbx_strand_id
1 'polypeptide(L)'
;MSEEKKLAVLIDSDNVSAKYAQFVMNEVQKYGVPTYKRVYGDWEKGGNGWHAPAVNYSIMPVQQTSYVAGKNATDFSMIIDAMDILYTGNVDGFVLVTSDSDFTRLAIRLREAGKLVVGIGELKTPRPFTVSCHHFCYLNQIGEMEASCDEPAIRKAVLTFVTDNKDERLDLARISAVLTSKFGNINFDELGYKRFSNFIDSFPELRRNNTFVSLRKKRQEQPVPARAVEAATEQSISAAMQEYLSEHEPEN
;
A
#
# COMPACT_ATOMS: atom_id res chain seq x y z
N MET A 1 20.35 -28.22 -1.85
CA MET A 1 19.19 -27.57 -1.22
C MET A 1 19.77 -26.45 -0.36
N SER A 2 19.47 -25.17 -0.67
CA SER A 2 19.88 -24.08 0.23
C SER A 2 19.10 -24.22 1.54
N GLU A 3 19.83 -24.25 2.65
CA GLU A 3 19.23 -24.31 3.98
C GLU A 3 18.38 -23.05 4.19
N GLU A 4 17.11 -23.23 4.60
CA GLU A 4 16.22 -22.08 4.85
C GLU A 4 16.73 -21.27 6.03
N LYS A 5 16.84 -19.94 5.86
CA LYS A 5 17.32 -19.03 6.92
C LYS A 5 16.38 -19.02 8.11
N LYS A 6 16.92 -19.18 9.31
CA LYS A 6 16.19 -19.04 10.57
C LYS A 6 16.13 -17.59 11.00
N LEU A 7 14.94 -17.09 11.30
CA LEU A 7 14.70 -15.68 11.59
C LEU A 7 14.15 -15.47 13.01
N ALA A 8 14.59 -14.41 13.68
CA ALA A 8 13.94 -13.86 14.86
C ALA A 8 13.05 -12.67 14.46
N VAL A 9 11.75 -12.79 14.69
CA VAL A 9 10.75 -11.75 14.43
C VAL A 9 10.40 -11.07 15.74
N LEU A 10 10.72 -9.79 15.85
CA LEU A 10 10.53 -8.98 17.04
C LEU A 10 9.60 -7.80 16.67
N ILE A 11 8.45 -7.75 17.34
CA ILE A 11 7.34 -6.85 16.99
C ILE A 11 7.09 -5.88 18.15
N ASP A 12 7.18 -4.61 17.86
CA ASP A 12 6.83 -3.52 18.77
C ASP A 12 5.35 -3.19 18.65
N SER A 13 4.54 -3.61 19.63
CA SER A 13 3.09 -3.40 19.61
C SER A 13 2.67 -1.96 19.88
N ASP A 14 3.55 -1.13 20.43
CA ASP A 14 3.27 0.27 20.71
C ASP A 14 3.36 1.11 19.44
N ASN A 15 4.23 0.70 18.50
CA ASN A 15 4.47 1.41 17.24
C ASN A 15 3.80 0.76 16.02
N VAL A 16 3.34 -0.50 16.12
CA VAL A 16 2.73 -1.23 14.99
C VAL A 16 1.36 -1.78 15.34
N SER A 17 0.36 -1.38 14.59
CA SER A 17 -1.02 -1.86 14.77
C SER A 17 -1.17 -3.34 14.45
N ALA A 18 -1.92 -4.05 15.29
CA ALA A 18 -2.23 -5.47 15.16
C ALA A 18 -2.92 -5.87 13.84
N LYS A 19 -3.59 -4.94 13.17
CA LYS A 19 -4.19 -5.15 11.84
C LYS A 19 -3.18 -5.61 10.79
N TYR A 20 -1.89 -5.30 10.97
CA TYR A 20 -0.82 -5.68 10.05
C TYR A 20 -0.22 -7.08 10.33
N ALA A 21 -0.71 -7.80 11.35
CA ALA A 21 -0.12 -9.08 11.76
C ALA A 21 -0.01 -10.10 10.61
N GLN A 22 -1.09 -10.29 9.85
CA GLN A 22 -1.09 -11.21 8.70
C GLN A 22 -0.03 -10.81 7.66
N PHE A 23 0.04 -9.53 7.34
CA PHE A 23 1.05 -9.05 6.39
C PHE A 23 2.46 -9.28 6.91
N VAL A 24 2.75 -8.90 8.16
CA VAL A 24 4.07 -9.12 8.77
C VAL A 24 4.47 -10.58 8.63
N MET A 25 3.56 -11.50 8.97
CA MET A 25 3.85 -12.93 8.88
C MET A 25 4.07 -13.42 7.45
N ASN A 26 3.30 -12.93 6.48
CA ASN A 26 3.48 -13.24 5.07
C ASN A 26 4.80 -12.67 4.52
N GLU A 27 5.16 -11.44 4.92
CA GLU A 27 6.40 -10.81 4.47
C GLU A 27 7.64 -11.53 5.01
N VAL A 28 7.62 -11.95 6.27
CA VAL A 28 8.71 -12.70 6.91
C VAL A 28 9.04 -13.96 6.13
N GLN A 29 8.05 -14.70 5.64
CA GLN A 29 8.23 -15.95 4.89
C GLN A 29 9.08 -15.78 3.61
N LYS A 30 9.14 -14.58 3.05
CA LYS A 30 9.97 -14.30 1.87
C LYS A 30 11.48 -14.33 2.18
N TYR A 31 11.85 -14.17 3.45
CA TYR A 31 13.24 -14.09 3.89
C TYR A 31 13.73 -15.35 4.59
N GLY A 32 12.83 -16.19 5.11
CA GLY A 32 13.15 -17.42 5.81
C GLY A 32 12.06 -17.89 6.77
N VAL A 33 12.42 -18.83 7.63
CA VAL A 33 11.53 -19.44 8.61
C VAL A 33 11.64 -18.73 9.96
N PRO A 34 10.54 -18.18 10.50
CA PRO A 34 10.56 -17.54 11.81
C PRO A 34 10.64 -18.57 12.94
N THR A 35 11.81 -18.70 13.56
CA THR A 35 12.04 -19.58 14.72
C THR A 35 11.74 -18.89 16.04
N TYR A 36 11.93 -17.57 16.11
CA TYR A 36 11.47 -16.73 17.21
C TYR A 36 10.41 -15.77 16.67
N LYS A 37 9.29 -15.72 17.36
CA LYS A 37 8.20 -14.76 17.08
C LYS A 37 7.79 -14.16 18.41
N ARG A 38 8.12 -12.88 18.64
CA ARG A 38 7.82 -12.17 19.89
C ARG A 38 7.16 -10.83 19.61
N VAL A 39 6.18 -10.47 20.41
CA VAL A 39 5.54 -9.17 20.39
C VAL A 39 5.61 -8.53 21.78
N TYR A 40 6.17 -7.35 21.82
CA TYR A 40 6.49 -6.59 23.03
C TYR A 40 5.44 -5.52 23.28
N GLY A 41 4.98 -5.41 24.52
CA GLY A 41 3.98 -4.40 24.89
C GLY A 41 3.43 -4.58 26.28
N ASP A 42 2.54 -3.69 26.68
CA ASP A 42 1.86 -3.76 27.98
C ASP A 42 0.55 -4.59 27.86
N TRP A 43 0.67 -5.87 28.15
CA TRP A 43 -0.43 -6.83 28.03
C TRP A 43 -1.48 -6.66 29.12
N GLU A 44 -1.12 -6.07 30.28
CA GLU A 44 -2.07 -5.71 31.34
C GLU A 44 -3.06 -4.64 30.88
N LYS A 45 -2.61 -3.75 29.99
CA LYS A 45 -3.44 -2.73 29.33
C LYS A 45 -4.14 -3.21 28.05
N GLY A 46 -4.10 -4.51 27.74
CA GLY A 46 -4.79 -5.10 26.61
C GLY A 46 -3.95 -5.32 25.35
N GLY A 47 -2.60 -5.08 25.40
CA GLY A 47 -1.66 -5.46 24.35
C GLY A 47 -1.93 -4.84 22.97
N ASN A 48 -2.54 -3.65 22.92
CA ASN A 48 -2.79 -2.87 21.68
C ASN A 48 -3.48 -3.69 20.56
N GLY A 49 -4.38 -4.63 20.93
CA GLY A 49 -5.10 -5.48 19.99
C GLY A 49 -4.32 -6.70 19.47
N TRP A 50 -3.07 -6.89 19.89
CA TRP A 50 -2.24 -8.02 19.47
C TRP A 50 -2.61 -9.37 20.07
N HIS A 51 -3.57 -9.42 21.01
CA HIS A 51 -3.93 -10.67 21.69
C HIS A 51 -4.40 -11.76 20.71
N ALA A 52 -5.37 -11.46 19.85
CA ALA A 52 -5.87 -12.42 18.86
C ALA A 52 -4.80 -12.80 17.81
N PRO A 53 -4.05 -11.87 17.20
CA PRO A 53 -2.94 -12.23 16.33
C PRO A 53 -1.84 -13.06 17.00
N ALA A 54 -1.51 -12.77 18.26
CA ALA A 54 -0.51 -13.55 19.00
C ALA A 54 -0.90 -15.04 19.09
N VAL A 55 -2.18 -15.32 19.37
CA VAL A 55 -2.70 -16.68 19.36
C VAL A 55 -2.71 -17.27 17.95
N ASN A 56 -3.27 -16.56 16.97
CA ASN A 56 -3.48 -17.07 15.61
C ASN A 56 -2.17 -17.41 14.88
N TYR A 57 -1.10 -16.66 15.12
CA TYR A 57 0.20 -16.83 14.48
C TYR A 57 1.25 -17.45 15.41
N SER A 58 0.86 -17.89 16.62
CA SER A 58 1.76 -18.43 17.65
C SER A 58 2.92 -17.47 17.91
N ILE A 59 2.63 -16.21 18.14
CA ILE A 59 3.60 -15.17 18.51
C ILE A 59 3.61 -15.10 20.03
N MET A 60 4.78 -15.17 20.64
CA MET A 60 4.96 -15.11 22.08
C MET A 60 4.79 -13.66 22.58
N PRO A 61 3.79 -13.36 23.43
CA PRO A 61 3.69 -12.06 24.05
C PRO A 61 4.74 -11.87 25.13
N VAL A 62 5.45 -10.75 25.09
CA VAL A 62 6.44 -10.36 26.10
C VAL A 62 5.87 -9.18 26.86
N GLN A 63 5.54 -9.41 28.15
CA GLN A 63 5.02 -8.35 29.01
C GLN A 63 6.09 -7.32 29.32
N GLN A 64 5.74 -6.07 29.12
CA GLN A 64 6.54 -4.95 29.56
C GLN A 64 5.70 -4.01 30.42
N THR A 65 5.94 -4.03 31.72
CA THR A 65 5.28 -3.12 32.66
C THR A 65 5.98 -1.77 32.67
N SER A 66 5.27 -0.74 32.23
CA SER A 66 5.76 0.64 32.33
C SER A 66 5.61 1.15 33.75
N TYR A 67 6.68 1.16 34.54
CA TYR A 67 6.69 1.73 35.92
C TYR A 67 6.55 3.24 35.93
N VAL A 68 6.85 3.93 34.82
CA VAL A 68 6.69 5.38 34.65
C VAL A 68 6.15 5.63 33.25
N ALA A 69 5.05 6.35 33.15
CA ALA A 69 4.43 6.71 31.88
C ALA A 69 5.42 7.50 30.97
N GLY A 70 5.47 7.15 29.67
CA GLY A 70 6.27 7.85 28.68
C GLY A 70 7.76 7.46 28.64
N LYS A 71 8.16 6.32 29.24
CA LYS A 71 9.52 5.78 29.10
C LYS A 71 9.51 4.58 28.15
N ASN A 72 10.58 4.45 27.36
CA ASN A 72 10.85 3.44 26.32
C ASN A 72 11.09 2.04 26.91
N ALA A 73 10.24 1.58 27.85
CA ALA A 73 10.43 0.32 28.52
C ALA A 73 10.27 -0.88 27.56
N THR A 74 9.36 -0.79 26.63
CA THR A 74 9.11 -1.76 25.55
C THR A 74 10.33 -1.89 24.65
N ASP A 75 10.94 -0.78 24.26
CA ASP A 75 12.11 -0.73 23.36
C ASP A 75 13.30 -1.41 24.00
N PHE A 76 13.59 -1.12 25.28
CA PHE A 76 14.68 -1.76 26.03
C PHE A 76 14.50 -3.28 26.12
N SER A 77 13.29 -3.75 26.38
CA SER A 77 13.02 -5.19 26.44
C SER A 77 13.28 -5.86 25.10
N MET A 78 12.80 -5.26 24.01
CA MET A 78 13.04 -5.78 22.66
C MET A 78 14.53 -5.77 22.28
N ILE A 79 15.28 -4.72 22.69
CA ILE A 79 16.72 -4.65 22.44
C ILE A 79 17.48 -5.73 23.22
N ILE A 80 17.18 -5.91 24.51
CA ILE A 80 17.81 -6.93 25.35
C ILE A 80 17.57 -8.32 24.75
N ASP A 81 16.32 -8.66 24.44
CA ASP A 81 15.94 -9.92 23.83
C ASP A 81 16.65 -10.15 22.47
N ALA A 82 16.74 -9.10 21.64
CA ALA A 82 17.46 -9.19 20.37
C ALA A 82 18.95 -9.52 20.59
N MET A 83 19.59 -8.93 21.58
CA MET A 83 20.99 -9.21 21.92
C MET A 83 21.18 -10.59 22.52
N ASP A 84 20.25 -11.05 23.38
CA ASP A 84 20.29 -12.42 23.92
C ASP A 84 20.13 -13.44 22.78
N ILE A 85 19.18 -13.24 21.87
CA ILE A 85 19.00 -14.10 20.70
C ILE A 85 20.23 -14.07 19.78
N LEU A 86 20.87 -12.90 19.61
CA LEU A 86 22.08 -12.78 18.81
C LEU A 86 23.21 -13.68 19.31
N TYR A 87 23.40 -13.74 20.63
CA TYR A 87 24.52 -14.47 21.23
C TYR A 87 24.20 -15.90 21.62
N THR A 88 22.97 -16.22 21.94
CA THR A 88 22.55 -17.54 22.42
C THR A 88 21.70 -18.32 21.43
N GLY A 89 21.01 -17.61 20.54
CA GLY A 89 20.11 -18.18 19.54
C GLY A 89 20.83 -18.63 18.28
N ASN A 90 20.26 -19.65 17.63
CA ASN A 90 20.74 -20.09 16.32
C ASN A 90 19.83 -19.47 15.24
N VAL A 91 20.08 -18.19 14.89
CA VAL A 91 19.34 -17.46 13.85
C VAL A 91 20.29 -16.87 12.82
N ASP A 92 19.83 -16.78 11.57
CA ASP A 92 20.57 -16.21 10.44
C ASP A 92 20.21 -14.73 10.22
N GLY A 93 19.09 -14.31 10.79
CA GLY A 93 18.63 -12.93 10.64
C GLY A 93 17.54 -12.51 11.63
N PHE A 94 17.26 -11.21 11.60
CA PHE A 94 16.28 -10.55 12.43
C PHE A 94 15.28 -9.76 11.56
N VAL A 95 14.02 -9.84 11.93
CA VAL A 95 12.96 -8.98 11.39
C VAL A 95 12.51 -8.06 12.50
N LEU A 96 12.80 -6.76 12.36
CA LEU A 96 12.44 -5.72 13.32
C LEU A 96 11.17 -5.02 12.82
N VAL A 97 10.07 -5.23 13.53
CA VAL A 97 8.75 -4.70 13.15
C VAL A 97 8.44 -3.51 14.04
N THR A 98 8.87 -2.33 13.60
CA THR A 98 8.71 -1.06 14.30
C THR A 98 8.91 0.11 13.35
N SER A 99 8.36 1.29 13.69
CA SER A 99 8.61 2.55 12.99
C SER A 99 9.52 3.51 13.77
N ASP A 100 10.05 3.06 14.92
CA ASP A 100 10.88 3.90 15.77
C ASP A 100 12.34 3.89 15.33
N SER A 101 12.91 5.10 15.23
CA SER A 101 14.32 5.32 14.88
C SER A 101 15.30 4.90 15.99
N ASP A 102 14.85 4.71 17.22
CA ASP A 102 15.69 4.31 18.34
C ASP A 102 16.27 2.91 18.15
N PHE A 103 15.63 2.08 17.34
CA PHE A 103 16.13 0.77 16.91
C PHE A 103 17.25 0.83 15.85
N THR A 104 17.63 2.03 15.35
CA THR A 104 18.72 2.18 14.37
C THR A 104 20.02 1.56 14.85
N ARG A 105 20.41 1.78 16.11
CA ARG A 105 21.65 1.21 16.68
C ARG A 105 21.58 -0.32 16.80
N LEU A 106 20.42 -0.86 17.13
CA LEU A 106 20.21 -2.31 17.13
C LEU A 106 20.40 -2.90 15.73
N ALA A 107 19.74 -2.33 14.71
CA ALA A 107 19.85 -2.79 13.34
C ALA A 107 21.32 -2.79 12.85
N ILE A 108 22.06 -1.72 13.11
CA ILE A 108 23.49 -1.64 12.80
C ILE A 108 24.27 -2.74 13.51
N ARG A 109 24.05 -2.92 14.82
CA ARG A 109 24.77 -3.94 15.62
C ARG A 109 24.52 -5.37 15.15
N LEU A 110 23.29 -5.69 14.76
CA LEU A 110 22.93 -6.99 14.19
C LEU A 110 23.62 -7.24 12.84
N ARG A 111 23.70 -6.20 12.00
CA ARG A 111 24.43 -6.26 10.74
C ARG A 111 25.93 -6.43 10.92
N GLU A 112 26.54 -5.71 11.87
CA GLU A 112 27.95 -5.86 12.25
C GLU A 112 28.27 -7.30 12.70
N ALA A 113 27.30 -7.99 13.31
CA ALA A 113 27.40 -9.41 13.67
C ALA A 113 27.14 -10.38 12.49
N GLY A 114 27.03 -9.85 11.26
CA GLY A 114 26.83 -10.66 10.05
C GLY A 114 25.41 -11.20 9.87
N LYS A 115 24.42 -10.70 10.65
CA LYS A 115 23.03 -11.17 10.55
C LYS A 115 22.26 -10.42 9.47
N LEU A 116 21.36 -11.11 8.76
CA LEU A 116 20.36 -10.47 7.90
C LEU A 116 19.45 -9.60 8.78
N VAL A 117 19.22 -8.35 8.40
CA VAL A 117 18.29 -7.46 9.09
C VAL A 117 17.25 -6.96 8.11
N VAL A 118 16.00 -7.29 8.38
CA VAL A 118 14.82 -6.80 7.67
C VAL A 118 14.03 -5.88 8.59
N GLY A 119 13.75 -4.66 8.15
CA GLY A 119 12.87 -3.73 8.84
C GLY A 119 11.46 -3.80 8.24
N ILE A 120 10.43 -3.73 9.08
CA ILE A 120 9.04 -3.58 8.66
C ILE A 120 8.44 -2.44 9.48
N GLY A 121 7.98 -1.38 8.82
CA GLY A 121 7.45 -0.21 9.52
C GLY A 121 6.56 0.65 8.62
N GLU A 122 5.98 1.70 9.18
CA GLU A 122 5.13 2.62 8.45
C GLU A 122 5.92 3.54 7.50
N LEU A 123 5.24 4.16 6.54
CA LEU A 123 5.87 5.07 5.57
C LEU A 123 6.56 6.28 6.23
N LYS A 124 6.08 6.70 7.41
CA LYS A 124 6.68 7.78 8.23
C LYS A 124 8.00 7.40 8.92
N THR A 125 8.43 6.12 8.84
CA THR A 125 9.65 5.62 9.48
C THR A 125 10.87 6.44 9.05
N PRO A 126 11.65 6.98 9.99
CA PRO A 126 12.79 7.84 9.67
C PRO A 126 13.86 7.11 8.87
N ARG A 127 14.43 7.83 7.88
CA ARG A 127 15.44 7.30 6.98
C ARG A 127 16.66 6.64 7.67
N PRO A 128 17.19 7.14 8.80
CA PRO A 128 18.30 6.47 9.50
C PRO A 128 18.01 5.01 9.81
N PHE A 129 16.80 4.68 10.26
CA PHE A 129 16.42 3.30 10.53
C PHE A 129 16.22 2.48 9.26
N THR A 130 15.54 3.01 8.26
CA THR A 130 15.28 2.27 7.01
C THR A 130 16.55 1.89 6.28
N VAL A 131 17.57 2.76 6.23
CA VAL A 131 18.86 2.48 5.57
C VAL A 131 19.80 1.63 6.44
N SER A 132 19.54 1.49 7.73
CA SER A 132 20.28 0.60 8.61
C SER A 132 19.90 -0.86 8.43
N CYS A 133 18.78 -1.18 7.80
CA CYS A 133 18.36 -2.53 7.45
C CYS A 133 18.93 -2.95 6.08
N HIS A 134 19.04 -4.27 5.83
CA HIS A 134 19.35 -4.80 4.50
C HIS A 134 18.16 -4.63 3.56
N HIS A 135 16.95 -4.89 4.09
CA HIS A 135 15.67 -4.69 3.39
C HIS A 135 14.72 -3.95 4.31
N PHE A 136 13.90 -3.08 3.74
CA PHE A 136 12.87 -2.39 4.51
C PHE A 136 11.53 -2.44 3.76
N CYS A 137 10.48 -2.93 4.45
CA CYS A 137 9.13 -3.08 3.92
C CYS A 137 8.19 -2.10 4.62
N TYR A 138 7.38 -1.40 3.83
CA TYR A 138 6.46 -0.40 4.36
C TYR A 138 5.04 -0.95 4.57
N LEU A 139 4.55 -0.87 5.80
CA LEU A 139 3.20 -1.32 6.19
C LEU A 139 2.07 -0.56 5.49
N ASN A 140 2.26 0.72 5.20
CA ASN A 140 1.21 1.58 4.64
C ASN A 140 0.98 1.36 3.13
N GLN A 141 1.89 0.68 2.46
CA GLN A 141 1.64 0.22 1.09
C GLN A 141 0.58 -0.88 1.04
N ILE A 142 0.13 -1.37 2.18
CA ILE A 142 -0.75 -2.53 2.39
C ILE A 142 -2.17 -2.12 2.75
N GLY A 143 -2.40 -0.95 3.33
CA GLY A 143 -3.77 -0.40 3.49
C GLY A 143 -4.46 -0.19 2.14
N GLU A 144 -3.67 -0.19 1.05
CA GLU A 144 -4.14 -0.32 -0.32
C GLU A 144 -4.06 -1.78 -0.84
N MET A 145 -3.40 -2.72 -0.15
CA MET A 145 -3.29 -4.14 -0.53
C MET A 145 -4.34 -5.05 0.12
N GLU A 146 -5.05 -4.59 1.18
CA GLU A 146 -6.33 -5.19 1.62
C GLU A 146 -7.54 -4.61 0.87
N ALA A 147 -7.35 -3.63 0.01
CA ALA A 147 -8.23 -3.47 -1.13
C ALA A 147 -8.12 -4.80 -1.89
N SER A 148 -9.15 -5.65 -1.74
CA SER A 148 -9.38 -6.85 -2.51
C SER A 148 -8.65 -6.77 -3.87
N CYS A 149 -8.05 -7.87 -4.36
CA CYS A 149 -7.59 -7.98 -5.75
C CYS A 149 -8.80 -7.85 -6.69
N ASP A 150 -9.74 -6.95 -6.36
CA ASP A 150 -10.86 -6.62 -7.19
C ASP A 150 -10.45 -5.60 -8.26
N GLU A 151 -11.13 -5.69 -9.37
CA GLU A 151 -10.87 -4.82 -10.52
C GLU A 151 -10.83 -3.32 -10.17
N PRO A 152 -11.72 -2.77 -9.30
CA PRO A 152 -11.69 -1.37 -8.92
C PRO A 152 -10.39 -0.91 -8.24
N ALA A 153 -9.82 -1.73 -7.33
CA ALA A 153 -8.59 -1.39 -6.65
C ALA A 153 -7.38 -1.40 -7.61
N ILE A 154 -7.32 -2.40 -8.50
CA ILE A 154 -6.29 -2.50 -9.53
C ILE A 154 -6.40 -1.31 -10.50
N ARG A 155 -7.63 -0.94 -10.92
CA ARG A 155 -7.89 0.23 -11.78
C ARG A 155 -7.40 1.51 -11.13
N LYS A 156 -7.73 1.75 -9.85
CA LYS A 156 -7.28 2.92 -9.09
C LYS A 156 -5.75 3.00 -9.04
N ALA A 157 -5.07 1.88 -8.78
CA ALA A 157 -3.62 1.83 -8.73
C ALA A 157 -2.96 2.17 -10.08
N VAL A 158 -3.50 1.67 -11.18
CA VAL A 158 -3.03 1.99 -12.55
C VAL A 158 -3.18 3.49 -12.82
N LEU A 159 -4.36 4.06 -12.56
CA LEU A 159 -4.64 5.48 -12.81
C LEU A 159 -3.74 6.38 -11.97
N THR A 160 -3.57 6.09 -10.68
CA THR A 160 -2.67 6.83 -9.80
C THR A 160 -1.24 6.79 -10.34
N PHE A 161 -0.72 5.60 -10.65
CA PHE A 161 0.64 5.45 -11.15
C PHE A 161 0.88 6.20 -12.48
N VAL A 162 -0.06 6.10 -13.43
CA VAL A 162 0.04 6.81 -14.72
C VAL A 162 -0.10 8.33 -14.52
N THR A 163 -0.92 8.78 -13.58
CA THR A 163 -1.10 10.21 -13.28
C THR A 163 0.15 10.82 -12.63
N ASP A 164 0.75 10.12 -11.67
CA ASP A 164 1.94 10.57 -10.95
C ASP A 164 3.19 10.63 -11.85
N ASN A 165 3.22 9.80 -12.90
CA ASN A 165 4.32 9.71 -13.86
C ASN A 165 3.93 10.20 -15.28
N LYS A 166 2.99 11.14 -15.37
CA LYS A 166 2.41 11.64 -16.66
C LYS A 166 3.43 12.19 -17.67
N ASP A 167 4.58 12.66 -17.18
CA ASP A 167 5.64 13.25 -17.99
C ASP A 167 6.69 12.21 -18.44
N GLU A 168 6.58 10.95 -17.96
CA GLU A 168 7.45 9.85 -18.32
C GLU A 168 6.82 8.96 -19.39
N ARG A 169 7.69 8.30 -20.16
CA ARG A 169 7.28 7.29 -21.14
C ARG A 169 7.03 5.97 -20.42
N LEU A 170 5.77 5.70 -20.06
CA LEU A 170 5.38 4.49 -19.37
C LEU A 170 5.07 3.37 -20.36
N ASP A 171 5.70 2.20 -20.18
CA ASP A 171 5.38 0.99 -20.93
C ASP A 171 4.55 -0.01 -20.08
N LEU A 172 3.93 -0.95 -20.75
CA LEU A 172 3.13 -2.00 -20.10
C LEU A 172 3.94 -2.83 -19.12
N ALA A 173 5.23 -3.09 -19.40
CA ALA A 173 6.08 -3.89 -18.53
C ALA A 173 6.33 -3.18 -17.19
N ARG A 174 6.57 -1.86 -17.23
CA ARG A 174 6.76 -1.05 -16.02
C ARG A 174 5.48 -0.98 -15.18
N ILE A 175 4.33 -0.77 -15.82
CA ILE A 175 3.03 -0.78 -15.12
C ILE A 175 2.76 -2.15 -14.52
N SER A 176 2.99 -3.24 -15.27
CA SER A 176 2.82 -4.61 -14.79
C SER A 176 3.73 -4.91 -13.61
N ALA A 177 5.00 -4.49 -13.63
CA ALA A 177 5.94 -4.69 -12.53
C ALA A 177 5.47 -3.99 -11.25
N VAL A 178 4.95 -2.76 -11.34
CA VAL A 178 4.37 -2.04 -10.20
C VAL A 178 3.13 -2.74 -9.66
N LEU A 179 2.24 -3.22 -10.52
CA LEU A 179 1.06 -3.97 -10.10
C LEU A 179 1.43 -5.29 -9.44
N THR A 180 2.40 -6.03 -10.01
CA THR A 180 2.89 -7.29 -9.43
C THR A 180 3.54 -7.05 -8.07
N SER A 181 4.29 -5.96 -7.92
CA SER A 181 4.86 -5.56 -6.62
C SER A 181 3.78 -5.20 -5.60
N LYS A 182 2.65 -4.62 -6.05
CA LYS A 182 1.58 -4.13 -5.17
C LYS A 182 0.53 -5.20 -4.84
N PHE A 183 0.14 -6.02 -5.80
CA PHE A 183 -0.98 -6.97 -5.71
C PHE A 183 -0.55 -8.44 -5.86
N GLY A 184 0.74 -8.70 -6.03
CA GLY A 184 1.23 -10.05 -6.35
C GLY A 184 0.91 -10.45 -7.79
N ASN A 185 0.72 -11.75 -8.00
CA ASN A 185 0.42 -12.28 -9.34
C ASN A 185 -1.08 -12.17 -9.62
N ILE A 186 -1.48 -11.16 -10.40
CA ILE A 186 -2.88 -10.89 -10.74
C ILE A 186 -3.30 -11.83 -11.88
N ASN A 187 -4.36 -12.60 -11.66
CA ASN A 187 -4.99 -13.41 -12.71
C ASN A 187 -6.03 -12.56 -13.49
N PHE A 188 -5.62 -11.99 -14.62
CA PHE A 188 -6.51 -11.15 -15.44
C PHE A 188 -7.66 -11.93 -16.10
N ASP A 189 -7.53 -13.25 -16.29
CA ASP A 189 -8.60 -14.08 -16.84
C ASP A 189 -9.80 -14.15 -15.87
N GLU A 190 -9.54 -14.19 -14.55
CA GLU A 190 -10.59 -14.12 -13.51
C GLU A 190 -11.30 -12.77 -13.48
N LEU A 191 -10.61 -11.70 -13.90
CA LEU A 191 -11.19 -10.36 -14.05
C LEU A 191 -11.89 -10.15 -15.41
N GLY A 192 -11.96 -11.19 -16.26
CA GLY A 192 -12.59 -11.14 -17.58
C GLY A 192 -11.71 -10.59 -18.71
N TYR A 193 -10.41 -10.45 -18.49
CA TYR A 193 -9.47 -9.93 -19.49
C TYR A 193 -8.45 -10.98 -19.90
N LYS A 194 -8.45 -11.40 -21.16
CA LYS A 194 -7.51 -12.40 -21.70
C LYS A 194 -6.03 -12.03 -21.58
N ARG A 195 -5.72 -10.74 -21.46
CA ARG A 195 -4.35 -10.23 -21.33
C ARG A 195 -4.34 -8.91 -20.56
N PHE A 196 -3.24 -8.59 -19.90
CA PHE A 196 -3.02 -7.31 -19.24
C PHE A 196 -3.24 -6.10 -20.19
N SER A 197 -2.82 -6.21 -21.44
CA SER A 197 -3.05 -5.16 -22.43
C SER A 197 -4.54 -4.86 -22.66
N ASN A 198 -5.40 -5.88 -22.65
CA ASN A 198 -6.85 -5.72 -22.80
C ASN A 198 -7.47 -5.01 -21.58
N PHE A 199 -6.93 -5.33 -20.38
CA PHE A 199 -7.30 -4.62 -19.17
C PHE A 199 -6.95 -3.13 -19.27
N ILE A 200 -5.75 -2.78 -19.71
CA ILE A 200 -5.35 -1.36 -19.91
C ILE A 200 -6.20 -0.68 -20.98
N ASP A 201 -6.56 -1.38 -22.06
CA ASP A 201 -7.42 -0.81 -23.13
C ASP A 201 -8.87 -0.53 -22.66
N SER A 202 -9.31 -1.15 -21.56
CA SER A 202 -10.63 -0.92 -20.97
C SER A 202 -10.78 0.39 -20.21
N PHE A 203 -9.68 1.15 -20.02
CA PHE A 203 -9.71 2.43 -19.32
C PHE A 203 -10.08 3.58 -20.26
N PRO A 204 -11.19 4.29 -20.00
CA PRO A 204 -11.57 5.46 -20.81
C PRO A 204 -10.56 6.61 -20.70
N GLU A 205 -9.84 6.71 -19.57
CA GLU A 205 -8.87 7.77 -19.28
C GLU A 205 -7.50 7.53 -19.91
N LEU A 206 -7.20 6.30 -20.34
CA LEU A 206 -5.90 5.92 -20.86
C LEU A 206 -5.92 5.76 -22.37
N ARG A 207 -4.79 6.04 -22.99
CA ARG A 207 -4.50 5.73 -24.39
C ARG A 207 -3.24 4.89 -24.46
N ARG A 208 -3.37 3.71 -25.08
CA ARG A 208 -2.23 2.85 -25.38
C ARG A 208 -1.81 3.04 -26.84
N ASN A 209 -0.50 3.12 -27.06
CA ASN A 209 0.11 3.09 -28.39
C ASN A 209 1.21 2.01 -28.38
N ASN A 210 0.94 0.87 -28.97
CA ASN A 210 1.75 -0.35 -28.85
C ASN A 210 1.93 -0.75 -27.37
N THR A 211 3.14 -0.63 -26.84
CA THR A 211 3.50 -0.94 -25.45
C THR A 211 3.43 0.25 -24.51
N PHE A 212 3.29 1.46 -25.04
CA PHE A 212 3.29 2.69 -24.23
C PHE A 212 1.88 3.12 -23.84
N VAL A 213 1.75 3.59 -22.59
CA VAL A 213 0.49 4.05 -21.99
C VAL A 213 0.62 5.51 -21.58
N SER A 214 -0.41 6.30 -21.84
CA SER A 214 -0.48 7.71 -21.46
C SER A 214 -1.91 8.10 -21.13
N LEU A 215 -2.10 9.19 -20.38
CA LEU A 215 -3.42 9.78 -20.15
C LEU A 215 -4.00 10.31 -21.47
N ARG A 216 -5.29 10.08 -21.68
CA ARG A 216 -6.03 10.77 -22.76
C ARG A 216 -6.12 12.24 -22.38
N LYS A 217 -5.68 13.13 -23.25
CA LYS A 217 -5.97 14.55 -23.12
C LYS A 217 -7.49 14.71 -23.18
N LYS A 218 -8.11 15.27 -22.14
CA LYS A 218 -9.50 15.72 -22.24
C LYS A 218 -9.60 16.63 -23.44
N ARG A 219 -10.49 16.29 -24.38
CA ARG A 219 -10.88 17.19 -25.45
C ARG A 219 -11.39 18.43 -24.74
N GLN A 220 -10.71 19.56 -24.88
CA GLN A 220 -11.26 20.82 -24.47
C GLN A 220 -12.54 20.96 -25.30
N GLU A 221 -13.70 20.87 -24.71
CA GLU A 221 -14.91 21.36 -25.27
C GLU A 221 -14.62 22.85 -25.54
N GLN A 222 -14.51 23.21 -26.82
CA GLN A 222 -14.47 24.59 -27.19
C GLN A 222 -15.77 25.18 -26.65
N PRO A 223 -15.73 26.24 -25.86
CA PRO A 223 -16.96 26.92 -25.45
C PRO A 223 -17.69 27.31 -26.72
N VAL A 224 -18.89 26.78 -26.88
CA VAL A 224 -19.80 27.22 -27.95
C VAL A 224 -19.94 28.73 -27.74
N PRO A 225 -19.63 29.57 -28.73
CA PRO A 225 -19.69 31.01 -28.54
C PRO A 225 -21.13 31.37 -28.13
N ALA A 226 -21.27 32.07 -27.01
CA ALA A 226 -22.55 32.43 -26.40
C ALA A 226 -23.56 33.02 -27.40
N ARG A 227 -23.07 33.65 -28.47
CA ARG A 227 -23.84 34.21 -29.58
C ARG A 227 -24.62 33.18 -30.42
N ALA A 228 -24.14 31.88 -30.46
CA ALA A 228 -24.83 30.84 -31.22
C ALA A 228 -26.02 30.24 -30.41
N VAL A 229 -25.95 30.27 -29.09
CA VAL A 229 -27.01 29.77 -28.22
C VAL A 229 -28.16 30.80 -28.16
N GLU A 230 -27.87 32.12 -28.09
CA GLU A 230 -28.89 33.17 -28.14
C GLU A 230 -29.63 33.20 -29.47
N ALA A 231 -28.91 33.10 -30.60
CA ALA A 231 -29.55 33.09 -31.92
C ALA A 231 -30.44 31.86 -32.14
N ALA A 232 -30.05 30.69 -31.67
CA ALA A 232 -30.86 29.47 -31.74
C ALA A 232 -32.11 29.55 -30.85
N THR A 233 -32.01 30.19 -29.70
CA THR A 233 -33.11 30.33 -28.75
C THR A 233 -34.14 31.34 -29.27
N GLU A 234 -33.73 32.49 -29.84
CA GLU A 234 -34.61 33.49 -30.42
C GLU A 234 -35.37 32.96 -31.64
N GLN A 235 -34.72 32.21 -32.54
CA GLN A 235 -35.39 31.59 -33.68
C GLN A 235 -36.40 30.50 -33.24
N SER A 236 -36.12 29.71 -32.23
CA SER A 236 -37.05 28.73 -31.72
C SER A 236 -38.25 29.34 -31.01
N ILE A 237 -38.06 30.42 -30.28
CA ILE A 237 -39.14 31.19 -29.62
C ILE A 237 -40.00 31.86 -30.64
N SER A 238 -39.43 32.49 -31.69
CA SER A 238 -40.16 33.15 -32.75
C SER A 238 -41.02 32.18 -33.54
N ALA A 239 -40.51 31.00 -33.86
CA ALA A 239 -41.27 29.97 -34.59
C ALA A 239 -42.44 29.41 -33.75
N ALA A 240 -42.23 29.12 -32.48
CA ALA A 240 -43.28 28.65 -31.57
C ALA A 240 -44.35 29.72 -31.33
N MET A 241 -43.97 30.97 -31.30
CA MET A 241 -44.91 32.09 -31.13
C MET A 241 -45.77 32.35 -32.40
N GLN A 242 -45.22 32.17 -33.59
CA GLN A 242 -45.96 32.18 -34.82
C GLN A 242 -46.96 31.04 -34.98
N GLU A 243 -46.56 29.83 -34.59
CA GLU A 243 -47.43 28.65 -34.58
C GLU A 243 -48.59 28.81 -33.61
N TYR A 244 -48.35 29.33 -32.41
CA TYR A 244 -49.37 29.60 -31.40
C TYR A 244 -50.35 30.68 -31.86
N LEU A 245 -49.93 31.75 -32.55
CA LEU A 245 -50.77 32.80 -33.05
C LEU A 245 -51.63 32.36 -34.25
N SER A 246 -51.13 31.42 -35.07
CA SER A 246 -51.91 30.88 -36.23
C SER A 246 -53.03 29.90 -35.77
N GLU A 247 -52.88 29.25 -34.62
CA GLU A 247 -53.89 28.34 -34.06
C GLU A 247 -55.01 29.07 -33.26
N HIS A 248 -54.76 30.30 -32.86
CA HIS A 248 -55.68 31.07 -31.98
C HIS A 248 -56.14 32.43 -32.59
N GLU A 249 -56.25 32.55 -33.92
CA GLU A 249 -56.91 33.69 -34.53
C GLU A 249 -58.41 33.65 -34.20
N PRO A 250 -58.96 34.73 -33.65
CA PRO A 250 -60.43 34.82 -33.44
C PRO A 250 -61.15 34.84 -34.76
N GLU A 251 -62.03 33.87 -34.98
CA GLU A 251 -63.00 33.93 -36.09
C GLU A 251 -63.84 35.21 -35.97
N ASN A 252 -63.83 36.04 -37.03
CA ASN A 252 -64.76 37.15 -37.22
C ASN A 252 -66.04 36.67 -37.85
#